data_d80555ec08ac95daf464c2b105662cda
#
_entry.id   d80555ec08ac95daf464c2b105662cda
#
_cell.length_a   1.000
_cell.length_b   1.000
_cell.length_c   1.000
_cell.angle_alpha   90.00
_cell.angle_beta   90.00
_cell.angle_gamma   90.00
#
_symmetry.space_group_name_H-M   'P 1'
#
loop_
_entity.id
_entity.type
_entity.pdbx_description
1 polymer ?
#
loop_
_entity_poly.entity_id
_entity_poly.type
_entity_poly.pdbx_seq_one_letter_code
_entity_poly.pdbx_strand_id
1 'polypeptide(L)'
;MAKPKVKEVIVVEGRYDKNTLSQVVDAVIVELGGFAVFNDKEKQAFLRKLAKERGIILFTDPDGAGFVIRNRVKGNIPEGRVLQAYVPDIYGKEKRKRKGGKEGKLGVEGMKPEILLDALRRAGATIDEESTVKGKSITKADLYDLGLIGPDSVEKRKALCKRLELPEHLSANALVEVLNLLMSREERNYPCVPAGNGHPQSCNNPQEPDSPLPAKAVRTY
;
A
#
# COMPACT_ATOMS: atom_id res chain seq x y z
N MET A 1 -8.07 16.42 15.05
CA MET A 1 -8.81 15.15 14.86
C MET A 1 -7.91 14.13 14.20
N ALA A 2 -7.98 12.85 14.61
CA ALA A 2 -7.25 11.80 13.93
C ALA A 2 -7.81 11.60 12.50
N LYS A 3 -6.93 11.31 11.55
CA LYS A 3 -7.35 11.04 10.17
C LYS A 3 -8.00 9.66 10.11
N PRO A 4 -9.10 9.48 9.37
CA PRO A 4 -9.70 8.16 9.16
C PRO A 4 -8.71 7.24 8.44
N LYS A 5 -8.62 6.00 8.89
CA LYS A 5 -7.69 5.01 8.34
C LYS A 5 -8.34 4.23 7.21
N VAL A 6 -7.68 4.16 6.06
CA VAL A 6 -8.12 3.37 4.89
C VAL A 6 -7.26 2.13 4.77
N LYS A 7 -7.88 0.95 4.64
CA LYS A 7 -7.17 -0.34 4.59
C LYS A 7 -6.54 -0.62 3.24
N GLU A 8 -7.21 -0.24 2.17
CA GLU A 8 -6.72 -0.41 0.80
C GLU A 8 -5.60 0.59 0.50
N VAL A 9 -4.80 0.27 -0.51
CA VAL A 9 -3.77 1.16 -1.03
C VAL A 9 -4.39 2.13 -2.01
N ILE A 10 -4.23 3.43 -1.78
CA ILE A 10 -4.72 4.45 -2.72
C ILE A 10 -3.65 4.65 -3.80
N VAL A 11 -4.06 4.55 -5.06
CA VAL A 11 -3.18 4.72 -6.22
C VAL A 11 -3.57 6.00 -6.94
N VAL A 12 -2.63 6.94 -7.02
CA VAL A 12 -2.82 8.28 -7.60
C VAL A 12 -1.92 8.52 -8.80
N GLU A 13 -2.23 9.54 -9.60
CA GLU A 13 -1.43 9.87 -10.78
C GLU A 13 -0.06 10.44 -10.40
N GLY A 14 -0.03 11.35 -9.45
CA GLY A 14 1.16 12.09 -9.14
C GLY A 14 1.34 12.50 -7.68
N ARG A 15 2.45 13.17 -7.45
CA ARG A 15 2.91 13.58 -6.12
C ARG A 15 1.98 14.57 -5.42
N TYR A 16 1.34 15.46 -6.17
CA TYR A 16 0.47 16.48 -5.56
C TYR A 16 -0.83 15.86 -5.05
N ASP A 17 -1.38 14.89 -5.77
CA ASP A 17 -2.56 14.12 -5.35
C ASP A 17 -2.25 13.33 -4.09
N LYS A 18 -1.07 12.67 -4.05
CA LYS A 18 -0.56 11.98 -2.85
C LYS A 18 -0.49 12.93 -1.66
N ASN A 19 0.10 14.12 -1.84
CA ASN A 19 0.23 15.10 -0.76
C ASN A 19 -1.13 15.54 -0.23
N THR A 20 -2.10 15.80 -1.13
CA THR A 20 -3.45 16.23 -0.75
C THR A 20 -4.17 15.12 0.00
N LEU A 21 -4.20 13.90 -0.52
CA LEU A 21 -4.86 12.76 0.12
C LEU A 21 -4.22 12.38 1.46
N SER A 22 -2.90 12.49 1.58
CA SER A 22 -2.19 12.22 2.85
C SER A 22 -2.56 13.17 3.97
N GLN A 23 -3.12 14.34 3.65
CA GLN A 23 -3.64 15.29 4.66
C GLN A 23 -5.05 14.89 5.13
N VAL A 24 -5.79 14.15 4.32
CA VAL A 24 -7.19 13.80 4.55
C VAL A 24 -7.36 12.45 5.25
N VAL A 25 -6.58 11.44 4.84
CA VAL A 25 -6.66 10.07 5.36
C VAL A 25 -5.31 9.53 5.81
N ASP A 26 -5.34 8.56 6.72
CA ASP A 26 -4.21 7.71 7.07
C ASP A 26 -4.28 6.44 6.20
N ALA A 27 -3.53 6.47 5.11
CA ALA A 27 -3.49 5.38 4.13
C ALA A 27 -2.12 5.30 3.46
N VAL A 28 -1.81 4.15 2.88
CA VAL A 28 -0.68 4.06 1.97
C VAL A 28 -1.10 4.56 0.60
N ILE A 29 -0.34 5.50 0.07
CA ILE A 29 -0.64 6.17 -1.20
C ILE A 29 0.53 5.99 -2.15
N VAL A 30 0.28 5.31 -3.27
CA VAL A 30 1.26 4.98 -4.31
C VAL A 30 1.06 5.89 -5.53
N GLU A 31 2.15 6.48 -6.01
CA GLU A 31 2.16 7.31 -7.22
C GLU A 31 2.43 6.47 -8.46
N LEU A 32 1.62 6.64 -9.50
CA LEU A 32 1.85 5.98 -10.79
C LEU A 32 3.02 6.62 -11.57
N GLY A 33 3.18 7.93 -11.46
CA GLY A 33 4.11 8.68 -12.30
C GLY A 33 3.59 8.86 -13.73
N GLY A 34 2.28 9.00 -13.88
CA GLY A 34 1.60 9.17 -15.16
C GLY A 34 1.65 7.92 -16.05
N PHE A 35 1.76 8.13 -17.36
CA PHE A 35 1.76 7.04 -18.35
C PHE A 35 3.01 6.14 -18.33
N ALA A 36 4.09 6.56 -17.66
CA ALA A 36 5.33 5.78 -17.58
C ALA A 36 5.13 4.41 -16.90
N VAL A 37 4.15 4.29 -16.00
CA VAL A 37 3.79 3.03 -15.32
C VAL A 37 3.48 1.89 -16.31
N PHE A 38 2.98 2.21 -17.50
CA PHE A 38 2.58 1.17 -18.47
C PHE A 38 3.76 0.51 -19.18
N ASN A 39 4.94 1.10 -19.11
CA ASN A 39 6.19 0.52 -19.63
C ASN A 39 7.05 -0.11 -18.52
N ASP A 40 6.66 0.04 -17.26
CA ASP A 40 7.36 -0.46 -16.09
C ASP A 40 6.73 -1.78 -15.60
N LYS A 41 7.30 -2.90 -16.02
CA LYS A 41 6.82 -4.25 -15.69
C LYS A 41 6.88 -4.54 -14.17
N GLU A 42 7.90 -4.01 -13.49
CA GLU A 42 8.05 -4.21 -12.03
C GLU A 42 6.95 -3.46 -11.28
N LYS A 43 6.68 -2.23 -11.67
CA LYS A 43 5.61 -1.43 -11.06
C LYS A 43 4.22 -2.03 -11.31
N GLN A 44 3.99 -2.59 -12.49
CA GLN A 44 2.76 -3.32 -12.78
C GLN A 44 2.62 -4.60 -11.94
N ALA A 45 3.70 -5.37 -11.78
CA ALA A 45 3.71 -6.56 -10.92
C ALA A 45 3.43 -6.17 -9.45
N PHE A 46 4.04 -5.08 -8.98
CA PHE A 46 3.79 -4.53 -7.66
C PHE A 46 2.34 -4.12 -7.44
N LEU A 47 1.71 -3.43 -8.41
CA LEU A 47 0.29 -3.07 -8.32
C LEU A 47 -0.62 -4.30 -8.29
N ARG A 48 -0.33 -5.34 -9.08
CA ARG A 48 -1.06 -6.62 -9.03
C ARG A 48 -0.97 -7.28 -7.64
N LYS A 49 0.23 -7.31 -7.07
CA LYS A 49 0.45 -7.84 -5.71
C LYS A 49 -0.38 -7.07 -4.68
N LEU A 50 -0.32 -5.74 -4.68
CA LEU A 50 -1.11 -4.90 -3.78
C LEU A 50 -2.61 -5.11 -3.93
N ALA A 51 -3.11 -5.23 -5.17
CA ALA A 51 -4.52 -5.47 -5.43
C ALA A 51 -5.00 -6.81 -4.85
N LYS A 52 -4.16 -7.85 -4.92
CA LYS A 52 -4.46 -9.18 -4.39
C LYS A 52 -4.43 -9.23 -2.86
N GLU A 53 -3.43 -8.61 -2.23
CA GLU A 53 -3.20 -8.74 -0.79
C GLU A 53 -4.00 -7.74 0.06
N ARG A 54 -4.17 -6.52 -0.43
CA ARG A 54 -4.82 -5.44 0.33
C ARG A 54 -6.03 -4.85 -0.38
N GLY A 55 -6.10 -4.98 -1.69
CA GLY A 55 -6.96 -4.16 -2.52
C GLY A 55 -6.33 -2.80 -2.82
N ILE A 56 -6.68 -2.24 -3.96
CA ILE A 56 -6.28 -0.90 -4.37
C ILE A 56 -7.48 -0.04 -4.68
N ILE A 57 -7.33 1.28 -4.50
CA ILE A 57 -8.30 2.29 -4.89
C ILE A 57 -7.65 3.19 -5.93
N LEU A 58 -8.13 3.16 -7.16
CA LEU A 58 -7.68 4.08 -8.21
C LEU A 58 -8.33 5.44 -7.99
N PHE A 59 -7.51 6.44 -7.70
CA PHE A 59 -7.94 7.80 -7.42
C PHE A 59 -7.21 8.75 -8.38
N THR A 60 -7.80 8.99 -9.54
CA THR A 60 -7.24 9.80 -10.61
C THR A 60 -8.10 11.04 -10.86
N ASP A 61 -7.57 12.01 -11.58
CA ASP A 61 -8.29 13.22 -11.97
C ASP A 61 -9.56 12.91 -12.79
N PRO A 62 -10.58 13.76 -12.73
CA PRO A 62 -11.85 13.58 -13.47
C PRO A 62 -11.74 14.07 -14.91
N ASP A 63 -10.60 13.88 -15.55
CA ASP A 63 -10.36 14.27 -16.94
C ASP A 63 -10.08 13.04 -17.83
N GLY A 64 -9.99 13.28 -19.14
CA GLY A 64 -9.77 12.22 -20.12
C GLY A 64 -8.47 11.44 -19.89
N ALA A 65 -7.41 12.09 -19.41
CA ALA A 65 -6.13 11.43 -19.10
C ALA A 65 -6.29 10.48 -17.91
N GLY A 66 -6.93 10.93 -16.83
CA GLY A 66 -7.22 10.11 -15.65
C GLY A 66 -8.07 8.88 -15.99
N PHE A 67 -9.08 9.02 -16.86
CA PHE A 67 -9.86 7.88 -17.32
C PHE A 67 -9.04 6.85 -18.11
N VAL A 68 -8.13 7.29 -18.97
CA VAL A 68 -7.24 6.38 -19.71
C VAL A 68 -6.30 5.64 -18.76
N ILE A 69 -5.69 6.34 -17.80
CA ILE A 69 -4.82 5.73 -16.79
C ILE A 69 -5.59 4.68 -16.00
N ARG A 70 -6.76 5.04 -15.48
CA ARG A 70 -7.65 4.17 -14.71
C ARG A 70 -8.00 2.88 -15.44
N ASN A 71 -8.47 3.00 -16.69
CA ASN A 71 -8.86 1.84 -17.50
C ASN A 71 -7.67 0.92 -17.79
N ARG A 72 -6.51 1.48 -18.11
CA ARG A 72 -5.29 0.71 -18.35
C ARG A 72 -4.81 -0.02 -17.09
N VAL A 73 -4.78 0.67 -15.93
CA VAL A 73 -4.37 0.03 -14.66
C VAL A 73 -5.33 -1.11 -14.34
N LYS A 74 -6.64 -0.88 -14.43
CA LYS A 74 -7.65 -1.92 -14.19
C LYS A 74 -7.48 -3.11 -15.15
N GLY A 75 -7.25 -2.85 -16.45
CA GLY A 75 -7.06 -3.90 -17.46
C GLY A 75 -5.79 -4.75 -17.23
N ASN A 76 -4.77 -4.19 -16.58
CA ASN A 76 -3.52 -4.88 -16.28
C ASN A 76 -3.56 -5.67 -14.94
N ILE A 77 -4.65 -5.62 -14.20
CA ILE A 77 -4.84 -6.30 -12.92
C ILE A 77 -5.99 -7.27 -13.05
N PRO A 78 -5.73 -8.54 -13.45
CA PRO A 78 -6.79 -9.54 -13.68
C PRO A 78 -7.39 -10.06 -12.37
N GLU A 79 -6.63 -10.04 -11.26
CA GLU A 79 -7.03 -10.60 -9.97
C GLU A 79 -6.81 -9.58 -8.85
N GLY A 80 -7.69 -9.63 -7.84
CA GLY A 80 -7.62 -8.78 -6.67
C GLY A 80 -8.72 -7.72 -6.64
N ARG A 81 -8.78 -6.99 -5.52
CA ARG A 81 -9.79 -5.95 -5.31
C ARG A 81 -9.30 -4.62 -5.88
N VAL A 82 -9.98 -4.15 -6.91
CA VAL A 82 -9.71 -2.84 -7.55
C VAL A 82 -10.96 -1.97 -7.44
N LEU A 83 -10.91 -0.99 -6.56
CA LEU A 83 -11.93 0.03 -6.39
C LEU A 83 -11.60 1.26 -7.23
N GLN A 84 -12.63 2.03 -7.56
CA GLN A 84 -12.46 3.28 -8.31
C GLN A 84 -13.15 4.42 -7.59
N ALA A 85 -12.39 5.38 -7.08
CA ALA A 85 -12.92 6.59 -6.47
C ALA A 85 -13.03 7.70 -7.52
N TYR A 86 -14.18 8.34 -7.58
CA TYR A 86 -14.47 9.42 -8.51
C TYR A 86 -14.80 10.70 -7.73
N VAL A 87 -14.14 11.78 -8.10
CA VAL A 87 -14.51 13.12 -7.66
C VAL A 87 -15.49 13.74 -8.64
N PRO A 88 -16.37 14.65 -8.18
CA PRO A 88 -17.29 15.36 -9.06
C PRO A 88 -16.55 16.33 -9.99
N ASP A 89 -17.17 16.63 -11.13
CA ASP A 89 -16.71 17.66 -12.05
C ASP A 89 -16.89 19.04 -11.42
N ILE A 90 -15.83 19.58 -10.86
CA ILE A 90 -15.80 20.95 -10.35
C ILE A 90 -14.90 21.78 -11.26
N TYR A 91 -15.47 22.83 -11.84
CA TYR A 91 -14.72 23.73 -12.71
C TYR A 91 -13.91 24.70 -11.91
N GLY A 92 -12.64 24.89 -12.30
CA GLY A 92 -11.73 25.76 -11.60
C GLY A 92 -10.27 25.51 -12.00
N LYS A 93 -9.40 26.17 -11.26
CA LYS A 93 -7.96 26.05 -11.44
C LYS A 93 -7.29 25.80 -10.08
N GLU A 94 -6.41 24.82 -10.02
CA GLU A 94 -5.59 24.59 -8.83
C GLU A 94 -4.71 25.82 -8.53
N LYS A 95 -4.61 26.18 -7.26
CA LYS A 95 -3.87 27.37 -6.81
C LYS A 95 -2.43 27.41 -7.32
N ARG A 96 -1.80 26.27 -7.45
CA ARG A 96 -0.41 26.12 -7.89
C ARG A 96 -0.22 26.34 -9.40
N LYS A 97 -1.18 25.92 -10.21
CA LYS A 97 -1.06 25.95 -11.69
C LYS A 97 -1.25 27.37 -12.22
N ARG A 98 -0.41 27.81 -13.16
CA ARG A 98 -0.58 29.10 -13.84
C ARG A 98 -1.78 29.11 -14.79
N LYS A 99 -2.03 27.96 -15.46
CA LYS A 99 -3.19 27.75 -16.34
C LYS A 99 -4.01 26.57 -15.82
N GLY A 100 -5.32 26.59 -16.00
CA GLY A 100 -6.19 25.45 -15.71
C GLY A 100 -5.86 24.24 -16.58
N GLY A 101 -6.37 23.06 -16.20
CA GLY A 101 -6.31 21.86 -17.02
C GLY A 101 -7.04 22.06 -18.35
N LYS A 102 -6.79 21.18 -19.34
CA LYS A 102 -7.41 21.29 -20.69
C LYS A 102 -8.94 21.34 -20.66
N GLU A 103 -9.55 20.63 -19.73
CA GLU A 103 -11.01 20.57 -19.56
C GLU A 103 -11.53 21.61 -18.54
N GLY A 104 -10.68 22.45 -17.96
CA GLY A 104 -11.06 23.46 -16.97
C GLY A 104 -11.56 22.87 -15.64
N LYS A 105 -11.40 21.58 -15.42
CA LYS A 105 -11.79 20.87 -14.18
C LYS A 105 -10.69 20.90 -13.15
N LEU A 106 -11.08 20.93 -11.87
CA LEU A 106 -10.17 20.72 -10.74
C LEU A 106 -9.81 19.23 -10.66
N GLY A 107 -8.51 18.96 -10.57
CA GLY A 107 -8.00 17.64 -10.23
C GLY A 107 -8.10 17.33 -8.73
N VAL A 108 -7.66 16.14 -8.35
CA VAL A 108 -7.63 15.66 -6.96
C VAL A 108 -6.90 16.65 -6.06
N GLU A 109 -5.80 17.25 -6.53
CA GLU A 109 -5.03 18.28 -5.83
C GLU A 109 -5.88 19.48 -5.38
N GLY A 110 -6.87 19.89 -6.17
CA GLY A 110 -7.69 21.07 -5.93
C GLY A 110 -8.96 20.81 -5.12
N MET A 111 -9.28 19.57 -4.80
CA MET A 111 -10.53 19.19 -4.12
C MET A 111 -10.48 19.46 -2.62
N LYS A 112 -11.64 19.76 -2.04
CA LYS A 112 -11.80 19.89 -0.58
C LYS A 112 -11.70 18.50 0.09
N PRO A 113 -11.20 18.44 1.35
CA PRO A 113 -11.06 17.18 2.10
C PRO A 113 -12.34 16.35 2.17
N GLU A 114 -13.49 17.00 2.37
CA GLU A 114 -14.78 16.34 2.50
C GLU A 114 -15.18 15.61 1.21
N ILE A 115 -14.88 16.21 0.05
CA ILE A 115 -15.17 15.64 -1.27
C ILE A 115 -14.31 14.40 -1.51
N LEU A 116 -13.03 14.44 -1.12
CA LEU A 116 -12.12 13.32 -1.26
C LEU A 116 -12.52 12.15 -0.37
N LEU A 117 -12.88 12.42 0.88
CA LEU A 117 -13.35 11.41 1.82
C LEU A 117 -14.67 10.77 1.36
N ASP A 118 -15.60 11.58 0.87
CA ASP A 118 -16.86 11.09 0.33
C ASP A 118 -16.66 10.24 -0.95
N ALA A 119 -15.72 10.61 -1.81
CA ALA A 119 -15.35 9.80 -2.97
C ALA A 119 -14.79 8.43 -2.57
N LEU A 120 -13.97 8.35 -1.51
CA LEU A 120 -13.47 7.10 -0.97
C LEU A 120 -14.60 6.23 -0.40
N ARG A 121 -15.53 6.83 0.38
CA ARG A 121 -16.70 6.13 0.91
C ARG A 121 -17.58 5.56 -0.20
N ARG A 122 -17.87 6.35 -1.22
CA ARG A 122 -18.68 5.92 -2.38
C ARG A 122 -17.98 4.83 -3.20
N ALA A 123 -16.66 4.82 -3.23
CA ALA A 123 -15.90 3.76 -3.88
C ALA A 123 -15.96 2.42 -3.10
N GLY A 124 -16.49 2.42 -1.88
CA GLY A 124 -16.52 1.23 -1.01
C GLY A 124 -15.19 0.95 -0.32
N ALA A 125 -14.40 2.01 -0.06
CA ALA A 125 -13.19 1.92 0.73
C ALA A 125 -13.50 1.43 2.15
N THR A 126 -12.63 0.58 2.70
CA THR A 126 -12.73 0.12 4.08
C THR A 126 -12.12 1.19 4.98
N ILE A 127 -12.98 2.01 5.60
CA ILE A 127 -12.57 3.14 6.43
C ILE A 127 -12.86 2.83 7.89
N ASP A 128 -11.80 2.78 8.71
CA ASP A 128 -11.91 2.64 10.17
C ASP A 128 -11.87 4.03 10.81
N GLU A 129 -12.99 4.51 11.30
CA GLU A 129 -13.08 5.83 11.96
C GLU A 129 -12.58 5.77 13.43
N GLU A 130 -12.45 4.59 14.01
CA GLU A 130 -12.14 4.41 15.44
C GLU A 130 -10.83 3.64 15.75
N SER A 131 -10.01 3.26 14.77
CA SER A 131 -8.84 2.44 15.11
C SER A 131 -7.65 3.24 15.62
N THR A 132 -7.61 3.49 16.93
CA THR A 132 -6.42 3.92 17.70
C THR A 132 -5.46 2.76 18.02
N VAL A 133 -5.66 1.57 17.49
CA VAL A 133 -4.75 0.45 17.73
C VAL A 133 -3.54 0.55 16.80
N LYS A 134 -2.56 1.31 17.23
CA LYS A 134 -1.20 1.28 16.68
C LYS A 134 -0.57 -0.08 17.05
N GLY A 135 -0.73 -1.08 16.20
CA GLY A 135 0.20 -2.20 16.20
C GLY A 135 1.62 -1.64 15.98
N LYS A 136 2.65 -2.22 16.62
CA LYS A 136 4.05 -1.83 16.37
C LYS A 136 4.28 -1.87 14.86
N SER A 137 4.48 -0.70 14.26
CA SER A 137 4.80 -0.57 12.85
C SER A 137 6.32 -0.70 12.69
N ILE A 138 6.74 -1.31 11.59
CA ILE A 138 8.15 -1.33 11.18
C ILE A 138 8.58 0.11 10.94
N THR A 139 9.71 0.50 11.53
CA THR A 139 10.30 1.83 11.44
C THR A 139 11.59 1.81 10.62
N LYS A 140 12.13 2.98 10.32
CA LYS A 140 13.48 3.07 9.73
C LYS A 140 14.57 2.54 10.66
N ALA A 141 14.41 2.68 11.98
CA ALA A 141 15.34 2.15 12.96
C ALA A 141 15.40 0.62 12.86
N ASP A 142 14.26 -0.04 12.75
CA ASP A 142 14.22 -1.50 12.57
C ASP A 142 14.92 -1.93 11.27
N LEU A 143 14.76 -1.18 10.17
CA LEU A 143 15.49 -1.46 8.93
C LEU A 143 16.99 -1.22 9.05
N TYR A 144 17.41 -0.26 9.87
CA TYR A 144 18.82 0.00 10.14
C TYR A 144 19.43 -1.16 10.95
N ASP A 145 18.77 -1.60 12.00
CA ASP A 145 19.18 -2.72 12.85
C ASP A 145 19.30 -4.04 12.05
N LEU A 146 18.44 -4.21 11.03
CA LEU A 146 18.50 -5.34 10.09
C LEU A 146 19.56 -5.17 8.98
N GLY A 147 20.30 -4.05 8.97
CA GLY A 147 21.28 -3.73 7.95
C GLY A 147 20.68 -3.49 6.55
N LEU A 148 19.40 -3.11 6.49
CA LEU A 148 18.70 -2.75 5.26
C LEU A 148 18.79 -1.25 4.95
N ILE A 149 19.36 -0.46 5.86
CA ILE A 149 19.75 0.95 5.69
C ILE A 149 21.18 1.11 6.15
N GLY A 150 21.98 1.91 5.46
CA GLY A 150 23.36 2.19 5.78
C GLY A 150 24.34 1.70 4.70
N PRO A 151 25.67 1.72 4.98
CA PRO A 151 26.68 1.18 4.09
C PRO A 151 26.36 -0.28 3.75
N ASP A 152 26.61 -0.70 2.53
CA ASP A 152 26.42 -2.09 2.04
C ASP A 152 24.98 -2.65 2.14
N SER A 153 24.00 -1.79 2.40
CA SER A 153 22.60 -2.19 2.52
C SER A 153 21.90 -2.45 1.17
N VAL A 154 22.49 -2.02 0.06
CA VAL A 154 21.86 -2.07 -1.27
C VAL A 154 21.57 -3.50 -1.71
N GLU A 155 22.57 -4.38 -1.62
CA GLU A 155 22.43 -5.78 -2.03
C GLU A 155 21.47 -6.56 -1.11
N LYS A 156 21.50 -6.27 0.19
CA LYS A 156 20.55 -6.87 1.14
C LYS A 156 19.10 -6.44 0.84
N ARG A 157 18.89 -5.15 0.52
CA ARG A 157 17.57 -4.66 0.11
C ARG A 157 17.08 -5.32 -1.18
N LYS A 158 17.95 -5.41 -2.20
CA LYS A 158 17.61 -6.08 -3.45
C LYS A 158 17.21 -7.54 -3.22
N ALA A 159 18.00 -8.27 -2.43
CA ALA A 159 17.70 -9.67 -2.11
C ALA A 159 16.34 -9.80 -1.38
N LEU A 160 16.05 -8.91 -0.43
CA LEU A 160 14.76 -8.87 0.25
C LEU A 160 13.62 -8.53 -0.71
N CYS A 161 13.77 -7.49 -1.54
CA CYS A 161 12.79 -7.10 -2.54
C CYS A 161 12.50 -8.25 -3.51
N LYS A 162 13.53 -8.91 -4.02
CA LYS A 162 13.39 -10.07 -4.90
C LYS A 162 12.62 -11.21 -4.24
N ARG A 163 12.93 -11.53 -2.98
CA ARG A 163 12.23 -12.57 -2.22
C ARG A 163 10.76 -12.24 -1.98
N LEU A 164 10.45 -10.96 -1.78
CA LEU A 164 9.09 -10.46 -1.56
C LEU A 164 8.37 -10.10 -2.88
N GLU A 165 8.98 -10.35 -4.03
CA GLU A 165 8.45 -9.98 -5.36
C GLU A 165 8.14 -8.48 -5.46
N LEU A 166 9.04 -7.65 -4.91
CA LEU A 166 8.95 -6.20 -4.92
C LEU A 166 9.97 -5.60 -5.88
N PRO A 167 9.74 -4.38 -6.40
CA PRO A 167 10.71 -3.67 -7.22
C PRO A 167 12.06 -3.50 -6.50
N GLU A 168 13.17 -3.84 -7.16
CA GLU A 168 14.53 -3.80 -6.57
C GLU A 168 14.99 -2.40 -6.17
N HIS A 169 14.43 -1.37 -6.80
CA HIS A 169 14.82 0.04 -6.61
C HIS A 169 13.94 0.80 -5.59
N LEU A 170 13.23 0.09 -4.71
CA LEU A 170 12.48 0.75 -3.64
C LEU A 170 13.40 1.54 -2.72
N SER A 171 13.04 2.81 -2.48
CA SER A 171 13.70 3.61 -1.45
C SER A 171 13.45 3.03 -0.06
N ALA A 172 14.31 3.34 0.92
CA ALA A 172 14.12 2.88 2.30
C ALA A 172 12.75 3.31 2.86
N ASN A 173 12.26 4.51 2.50
CA ASN A 173 10.94 4.98 2.93
C ASN A 173 9.82 4.15 2.32
N ALA A 174 9.89 3.91 1.01
CA ALA A 174 8.91 3.08 0.31
C ALA A 174 8.93 1.64 0.82
N LEU A 175 10.10 1.10 1.14
CA LEU A 175 10.23 -0.24 1.70
C LEU A 175 9.57 -0.35 3.08
N VAL A 176 9.76 0.62 3.98
CA VAL A 176 9.04 0.67 5.28
C VAL A 176 7.53 0.67 5.06
N GLU A 177 7.03 1.52 4.15
CA GLU A 177 5.60 1.59 3.84
C GLU A 177 5.06 0.24 3.34
N VAL A 178 5.77 -0.38 2.40
CA VAL A 178 5.38 -1.65 1.79
C VAL A 178 5.43 -2.81 2.78
N LEU A 179 6.48 -2.91 3.59
CA LEU A 179 6.58 -3.95 4.61
C LEU A 179 5.46 -3.85 5.66
N ASN A 180 5.11 -2.63 6.07
CA ASN A 180 3.97 -2.40 6.97
C ASN A 180 2.62 -2.75 6.35
N LEU A 181 2.54 -2.80 5.02
CA LEU A 181 1.36 -3.24 4.30
C LEU A 181 1.26 -4.75 4.18
N LEU A 182 2.35 -5.38 3.77
CA LEU A 182 2.38 -6.78 3.38
C LEU A 182 2.48 -7.74 4.57
N MET A 183 3.09 -7.30 5.67
CA MET A 183 3.31 -8.15 6.83
C MET A 183 2.17 -8.06 7.83
N SER A 184 1.65 -9.22 8.27
CA SER A 184 0.75 -9.33 9.41
C SER A 184 1.48 -8.89 10.70
N ARG A 185 0.72 -8.66 11.78
CA ARG A 185 1.29 -8.29 13.09
C ARG A 185 2.25 -9.36 13.62
N GLU A 186 2.01 -10.62 13.32
CA GLU A 186 2.82 -11.77 13.74
C GLU A 186 4.10 -11.89 12.91
N GLU A 187 4.00 -11.73 11.60
CA GLU A 187 5.14 -11.73 10.69
C GLU A 187 6.09 -10.54 10.89
N ARG A 188 5.60 -9.42 11.41
CA ARG A 188 6.42 -8.24 11.75
C ARG A 188 7.38 -8.46 12.92
N ASN A 189 7.09 -9.45 13.78
CA ASN A 189 7.95 -9.77 14.93
C ASN A 189 9.12 -10.71 14.56
N TYR A 190 9.15 -11.29 13.35
CA TYR A 190 10.21 -12.19 12.88
C TYR A 190 10.63 -11.89 11.44
N PRO A 191 11.39 -10.82 11.18
CA PRO A 191 12.16 -10.78 9.95
C PRO A 191 13.39 -11.66 10.12
N CYS A 192 13.25 -12.98 9.96
CA CYS A 192 14.41 -13.85 9.78
C CYS A 192 15.12 -13.50 8.48
N VAL A 193 16.07 -12.60 8.55
CA VAL A 193 17.11 -12.47 7.53
C VAL A 193 18.11 -13.61 7.84
N PRO A 194 18.29 -14.60 6.97
CA PRO A 194 19.37 -15.58 7.19
C PRO A 194 20.69 -14.82 7.13
N ALA A 195 21.37 -14.76 8.27
CA ALA A 195 22.76 -14.33 8.32
C ALA A 195 23.56 -15.26 7.40
N GLY A 196 24.30 -14.68 6.47
CA GLY A 196 25.23 -15.44 5.65
C GLY A 196 26.20 -16.21 6.53
N ASN A 197 26.38 -17.49 6.23
CA ASN A 197 27.37 -18.43 6.72
C ASN A 197 27.87 -18.23 8.16
N GLY A 198 27.17 -18.81 9.12
CA GLY A 198 27.59 -18.94 10.50
C GLY A 198 26.54 -19.71 11.30
N HIS A 199 26.96 -20.78 11.94
CA HIS A 199 26.21 -21.77 12.73
C HIS A 199 24.82 -21.39 13.24
N PRO A 200 23.85 -22.32 13.24
CA PRO A 200 22.51 -22.09 13.75
C PRO A 200 22.54 -22.00 15.28
N GLN A 201 22.42 -20.79 15.81
CA GLN A 201 22.05 -20.62 17.21
C GLN A 201 20.53 -20.84 17.33
N SER A 202 20.19 -21.75 18.20
CA SER A 202 18.86 -22.24 18.55
C SER A 202 17.86 -21.10 18.75
N CYS A 203 16.84 -21.04 17.90
CA CYS A 203 15.62 -20.33 18.20
C CYS A 203 14.92 -21.09 19.32
N ASN A 204 14.87 -20.53 20.52
CA ASN A 204 14.08 -21.06 21.62
C ASN A 204 12.60 -21.05 21.21
N ASN A 205 12.06 -22.22 21.02
CA ASN A 205 10.67 -22.48 20.83
C ASN A 205 9.96 -22.25 22.19
N PRO A 206 8.97 -21.37 22.32
CA PRO A 206 8.11 -21.37 23.50
C PRO A 206 7.25 -22.64 23.44
N GLN A 207 7.28 -23.40 24.52
CA GLN A 207 6.62 -24.66 24.79
C GLN A 207 5.14 -24.63 24.34
N GLU A 208 4.76 -25.63 23.56
CA GLU A 208 3.38 -26.00 23.37
C GLU A 208 2.77 -26.40 24.72
N PRO A 209 1.56 -25.94 25.06
CA PRO A 209 0.84 -26.50 26.17
C PRO A 209 0.23 -27.84 25.75
N ASP A 210 0.66 -28.91 26.41
CA ASP A 210 0.01 -30.22 26.45
C ASP A 210 -1.48 -30.05 26.82
N SER A 211 -2.35 -30.48 25.94
CA SER A 211 -3.73 -30.80 26.28
C SER A 211 -4.22 -31.99 25.49
N PRO A 212 -4.69 -33.06 26.13
CA PRO A 212 -5.05 -34.31 25.47
C PRO A 212 -6.44 -34.24 24.85
N LEU A 213 -6.54 -34.83 23.66
CA LEU A 213 -7.79 -35.10 22.96
C LEU A 213 -8.71 -36.05 23.78
N PRO A 214 -10.00 -35.78 23.90
CA PRO A 214 -10.94 -36.80 24.34
C PRO A 214 -11.36 -37.69 23.15
N ALA A 215 -11.19 -38.99 23.38
CA ALA A 215 -11.66 -40.04 22.50
C ALA A 215 -13.19 -40.25 22.65
N LYS A 216 -13.78 -40.75 21.56
CA LYS A 216 -14.98 -41.56 21.40
C LYS A 216 -16.35 -40.86 21.37
N ALA A 217 -17.03 -41.04 20.24
CA ALA A 217 -18.22 -41.93 20.26
C ALA A 217 -18.58 -42.33 18.80
N VAL A 218 -18.33 -43.57 18.48
CA VAL A 218 -19.01 -44.36 17.43
C VAL A 218 -20.45 -44.55 17.87
N ARG A 219 -21.43 -44.25 17.01
CA ARG A 219 -22.72 -44.97 16.96
C ARG A 219 -23.28 -44.98 15.55
N THR A 220 -23.33 -46.20 15.05
CA THR A 220 -24.18 -46.75 14.02
C THR A 220 -25.67 -46.33 14.18
N TYR A 221 -26.29 -45.93 13.08
CA TYR A 221 -27.46 -46.49 12.46
C TYR A 221 -27.57 -45.92 11.04
#